data_aebdc3b1cf778ea75b4ed173f7855f8a
#
_entry.id   aebdc3b1cf778ea75b4ed173f7855f8a
#
_cell.length_a   1.000
_cell.length_b   1.000
_cell.length_c   1.000
_cell.angle_alpha   90.00
_cell.angle_beta   90.00
_cell.angle_gamma   90.00
#
_symmetry.space_group_name_H-M   'P 1'
#
loop_
_entity.id
_entity.type
_entity.pdbx_description
1 polymer ?
#
loop_
_entity_poly.entity_id
_entity_poly.type
_entity_poly.pdbx_seq_one_letter_code
_entity_poly.pdbx_strand_id
1 'polypeptide(L)'
;MKPHPFPVRAILLSCAVAAMTASPAAFGQAVAPAQESKAPSASLPTGLSADLFYRLLLADIALQRGDPAVAARAYLEAARELNDVNLARRATEIAYATRQRATAEQAARLWRELAPDAERPQRILQALAAGVAGPRERDPFVPDEEDLKTRLEKLLADQALTGAGVGEAFLQLNRAFARQEDKAAVYAMIRDLAEPYASSPEAHYAVALAALNTGPADAAMMGAALERVDRALALKPDWERAALLKAEILGKRSNDEAVAWLKTFLAAHPKSRPVRGALAQAYVEQKRLAEARAIFEELAAEEPDVREYRMGVAILSFQMKDWPSAEAQFGKLAASGDDGSAQLYLAQIAEEQKRYDVAIERYKQVGEGERAWLAKLRIAAMYGKLGKVDEGRRWLADLPAVTIEQRIQVRQAEASLLRESGDQAGAYALLEKGLAEHPDSPDLLYDSAMVAEKLGRIDVAEARLRRLIELKPDDAQSLNALGYTLVDRTTRIDEGRALIEKALKLAPDDPFILDSMGWALFKLGRYDEAETYLRRALANRPDAEIAAHLGEVLWHTGERERAKELWAAQLTDSPDHPVLLETVRRFKG
;
A
#
# COMPACT_ATOMS: atom_id res chain seq x y z
N MET A 1 25.64 -4.98 -15.50
CA MET A 1 24.24 -4.93 -15.05
C MET A 1 24.25 -4.88 -13.51
N LYS A 2 23.90 -3.75 -12.93
CA LYS A 2 23.69 -3.68 -11.47
C LYS A 2 22.38 -4.40 -11.18
N PRO A 3 22.28 -5.30 -10.19
CA PRO A 3 21.02 -5.93 -9.83
C PRO A 3 20.05 -4.84 -9.36
N HIS A 4 18.83 -4.85 -9.89
CA HIS A 4 17.76 -4.02 -9.37
C HIS A 4 17.53 -4.34 -7.90
N PRO A 5 17.36 -3.34 -7.03
CA PRO A 5 17.08 -3.60 -5.63
C PRO A 5 15.72 -4.31 -5.53
N PHE A 6 15.74 -5.44 -4.85
CA PHE A 6 14.57 -6.22 -4.47
C PHE A 6 13.55 -5.36 -3.72
N PRO A 7 12.27 -5.73 -3.68
CA PRO A 7 11.22 -4.98 -3.01
C PRO A 7 11.32 -5.07 -1.47
N VAL A 8 12.50 -4.85 -0.90
CA VAL A 8 12.65 -4.50 0.52
C VAL A 8 11.78 -3.28 0.86
N ARG A 9 11.45 -2.44 -0.16
CA ARG A 9 10.41 -1.40 -0.03
C ARG A 9 9.04 -1.97 0.35
N ALA A 10 8.66 -3.15 -0.08
CA ALA A 10 7.40 -3.79 0.30
C ALA A 10 7.43 -4.28 1.76
N ILE A 11 8.58 -4.81 2.22
CA ILE A 11 8.81 -5.16 3.63
C ILE A 11 8.69 -3.91 4.50
N LEU A 12 9.31 -2.80 4.06
CA LEU A 12 9.31 -1.54 4.78
C LEU A 12 7.90 -0.90 4.81
N LEU A 13 7.10 -1.01 3.74
CA LEU A 13 5.73 -0.49 3.74
C LEU A 13 4.79 -1.34 4.61
N SER A 14 4.86 -2.66 4.53
CA SER A 14 4.02 -3.57 5.34
C SER A 14 4.32 -3.44 6.84
N CYS A 15 5.60 -3.29 7.19
CA CYS A 15 6.03 -3.12 8.58
C CYS A 15 5.80 -1.69 9.12
N ALA A 16 5.93 -0.66 8.28
CA ALA A 16 5.70 0.73 8.69
C ALA A 16 4.21 1.02 8.97
N VAL A 17 3.28 0.39 8.22
CA VAL A 17 1.83 0.51 8.46
C VAL A 17 1.44 -0.13 9.80
N ALA A 18 2.06 -1.24 10.18
CA ALA A 18 1.78 -1.87 11.49
C ALA A 18 2.28 -1.05 12.69
N ALA A 19 3.35 -0.27 12.52
CA ALA A 19 3.87 0.60 13.59
C ALA A 19 3.09 1.92 13.77
N MET A 20 2.31 2.35 12.75
CA MET A 20 1.48 3.55 12.80
C MET A 20 0.08 3.33 13.41
N THR A 21 -0.34 2.09 13.63
CA THR A 21 -1.69 1.76 14.12
C THR A 21 -1.85 1.75 15.64
N ALA A 22 -0.86 2.21 16.41
CA ALA A 22 -0.92 2.30 17.86
C ALA A 22 -1.25 3.72 18.36
N SER A 23 -2.15 4.43 17.69
CA SER A 23 -2.81 5.63 18.26
C SER A 23 -4.13 5.91 17.51
N PRO A 24 -5.22 6.23 18.21
CA PRO A 24 -6.51 6.47 17.59
C PRO A 24 -6.58 7.90 17.08
N ALA A 25 -6.22 8.11 15.82
CA ALA A 25 -6.66 9.25 15.05
C ALA A 25 -6.50 8.91 13.57
N ALA A 26 -7.64 8.77 12.90
CA ALA A 26 -7.74 8.45 11.50
C ALA A 26 -7.11 9.52 10.61
N PHE A 27 -6.31 9.10 9.62
CA PHE A 27 -5.98 9.94 8.47
C PHE A 27 -6.27 9.19 7.17
N GLY A 28 -7.13 9.81 6.35
CA GLY A 28 -7.44 9.36 5.01
C GLY A 28 -6.24 9.45 4.07
N GLN A 29 -6.04 8.43 3.25
CA GLN A 29 -4.98 8.39 2.25
C GLN A 29 -5.42 9.09 0.97
N ALA A 30 -4.62 10.05 0.50
CA ALA A 30 -4.61 10.52 -0.89
C ALA A 30 -3.28 10.10 -1.53
N VAL A 31 -3.36 9.37 -2.64
CA VAL A 31 -2.21 8.90 -3.43
C VAL A 31 -1.89 9.94 -4.50
N ALA A 32 -0.67 10.47 -4.51
CA ALA A 32 -0.14 11.30 -5.59
C ALA A 32 0.93 10.54 -6.40
N PRO A 33 1.07 10.80 -7.72
CA PRO A 33 1.87 9.98 -8.62
C PRO A 33 3.37 10.33 -8.57
N ALA A 34 4.21 9.29 -8.70
CA ALA A 34 5.66 9.37 -8.71
C ALA A 34 6.23 9.95 -10.02
N GLN A 35 7.20 10.84 -9.90
CA GLN A 35 8.02 11.34 -11.01
C GLN A 35 9.20 10.40 -11.29
N GLU A 36 9.41 10.12 -12.58
CA GLU A 36 10.51 9.30 -13.09
C GLU A 36 11.83 10.09 -13.12
N SER A 37 12.91 9.48 -12.63
CA SER A 37 14.28 9.95 -12.82
C SER A 37 14.99 9.15 -13.93
N LYS A 38 15.59 9.86 -14.88
CA LYS A 38 16.37 9.32 -16.00
C LYS A 38 17.75 8.83 -15.52
N ALA A 39 18.13 7.62 -15.94
CA ALA A 39 19.51 7.12 -15.88
C ALA A 39 20.08 6.97 -17.31
N PRO A 40 21.41 7.13 -17.51
CA PRO A 40 22.02 7.24 -18.82
C PRO A 40 22.24 5.90 -19.52
N SER A 41 22.08 5.94 -20.85
CA SER A 41 22.22 4.82 -21.76
C SER A 41 23.69 4.50 -22.11
N ALA A 42 24.05 3.20 -22.06
CA ALA A 42 25.25 2.68 -22.69
C ALA A 42 24.87 1.95 -24.00
N SER A 43 25.56 2.26 -25.06
CA SER A 43 25.36 1.76 -26.42
C SER A 43 25.76 0.30 -26.59
N LEU A 44 24.91 -0.50 -27.26
CA LEU A 44 25.19 -1.85 -27.72
C LEU A 44 25.09 -1.95 -29.26
N PRO A 45 25.89 -2.77 -29.93
CA PRO A 45 25.94 -2.85 -31.39
C PRO A 45 24.87 -3.79 -31.97
N THR A 46 24.33 -3.40 -33.12
CA THR A 46 23.59 -4.14 -34.15
C THR A 46 22.79 -5.38 -33.70
N GLY A 47 21.57 -5.13 -33.29
CA GLY A 47 20.50 -6.07 -33.03
C GLY A 47 19.36 -5.34 -32.36
N LEU A 48 18.12 -5.76 -32.57
CA LEU A 48 16.94 -5.14 -31.95
C LEU A 48 17.20 -5.01 -30.43
N SER A 49 17.38 -3.79 -29.92
CA SER A 49 17.58 -3.59 -28.48
C SER A 49 16.30 -3.96 -27.73
N ALA A 50 16.42 -4.40 -26.48
CA ALA A 50 15.26 -4.73 -25.65
C ALA A 50 14.28 -3.55 -25.51
N ASP A 51 14.78 -2.32 -25.52
CA ASP A 51 13.99 -1.09 -25.51
C ASP A 51 13.21 -0.90 -26.81
N LEU A 52 13.83 -1.17 -27.95
CA LEU A 52 13.20 -1.06 -29.25
C LEU A 52 12.13 -2.14 -29.46
N PHE A 53 12.40 -3.38 -29.03
CA PHE A 53 11.39 -4.43 -28.99
C PHE A 53 10.19 -4.04 -28.12
N TYR A 54 10.44 -3.46 -26.95
CA TYR A 54 9.38 -2.94 -26.07
C TYR A 54 8.54 -1.86 -26.74
N ARG A 55 9.15 -0.91 -27.46
CA ARG A 55 8.44 0.14 -28.19
C ARG A 55 7.58 -0.39 -29.34
N LEU A 56 8.09 -1.36 -30.09
CA LEU A 56 7.31 -2.01 -31.15
C LEU A 56 6.09 -2.74 -30.58
N LEU A 57 6.30 -3.48 -29.49
CA LEU A 57 5.24 -4.16 -28.77
C LEU A 57 4.20 -3.17 -28.20
N LEU A 58 4.67 -2.05 -27.65
CA LEU A 58 3.80 -0.99 -27.14
C LEU A 58 2.94 -0.38 -28.27
N ALA A 59 3.53 -0.21 -29.46
CA ALA A 59 2.82 0.30 -30.64
C ALA A 59 1.68 -0.64 -31.07
N ASP A 60 1.94 -1.96 -31.11
CA ASP A 60 0.93 -2.95 -31.46
C ASP A 60 -0.20 -3.05 -30.42
N ILE A 61 0.14 -3.01 -29.14
CA ILE A 61 -0.84 -2.99 -28.05
C ILE A 61 -1.69 -1.71 -28.09
N ALA A 62 -1.08 -0.56 -28.34
CA ALA A 62 -1.79 0.71 -28.43
C ALA A 62 -2.81 0.70 -29.59
N LEU A 63 -2.45 0.07 -30.72
CA LEU A 63 -3.37 -0.10 -31.84
C LEU A 63 -4.59 -0.93 -31.48
N GLN A 64 -4.39 -2.04 -30.77
CA GLN A 64 -5.48 -2.90 -30.29
C GLN A 64 -6.40 -2.19 -29.28
N ARG A 65 -5.84 -1.29 -28.47
CA ARG A 65 -6.61 -0.49 -27.50
C ARG A 65 -7.38 0.66 -28.12
N GLY A 66 -7.29 0.84 -29.45
CA GLY A 66 -7.92 1.97 -30.12
C GLY A 66 -7.22 3.30 -29.87
N ASP A 67 -5.93 3.27 -29.51
CA ASP A 67 -5.07 4.45 -29.40
C ASP A 67 -4.05 4.52 -30.54
N PRO A 68 -4.49 4.83 -31.77
CA PRO A 68 -3.62 4.90 -32.94
C PRO A 68 -2.62 6.04 -32.87
N ALA A 69 -2.83 7.03 -31.96
CA ALA A 69 -1.92 8.15 -31.83
C ALA A 69 -0.61 7.73 -31.14
N VAL A 70 -0.70 6.90 -30.11
CA VAL A 70 0.46 6.31 -29.45
C VAL A 70 1.15 5.33 -30.38
N ALA A 71 0.39 4.49 -31.08
CA ALA A 71 0.92 3.50 -32.01
C ALA A 71 1.74 4.15 -33.15
N ALA A 72 1.17 5.13 -33.85
CA ALA A 72 1.83 5.83 -34.95
C ALA A 72 3.16 6.49 -34.53
N ARG A 73 3.19 7.11 -33.35
CA ARG A 73 4.42 7.73 -32.80
C ARG A 73 5.47 6.68 -32.46
N ALA A 74 5.10 5.61 -31.81
CA ALA A 74 6.03 4.54 -31.43
C ALA A 74 6.64 3.86 -32.67
N TYR A 75 5.83 3.57 -33.70
CA TYR A 75 6.36 3.07 -34.99
C TYR A 75 7.27 4.08 -35.69
N LEU A 76 6.97 5.37 -35.66
CA LEU A 76 7.81 6.39 -36.25
C LEU A 76 9.18 6.51 -35.56
N GLU A 77 9.20 6.44 -34.22
CA GLU A 77 10.43 6.44 -33.44
C GLU A 77 11.28 5.19 -33.73
N ALA A 78 10.66 4.02 -33.74
CA ALA A 78 11.33 2.78 -34.12
C ALA A 78 11.86 2.79 -35.56
N ALA A 79 11.10 3.37 -36.50
CA ALA A 79 11.52 3.50 -37.89
C ALA A 79 12.76 4.41 -38.06
N ARG A 80 12.87 5.47 -37.25
CA ARG A 80 14.06 6.37 -37.23
C ARG A 80 15.29 5.67 -36.67
N GLU A 81 15.12 4.89 -35.61
CA GLU A 81 16.23 4.22 -34.96
C GLU A 81 16.80 3.06 -35.80
N LEU A 82 15.90 2.29 -36.46
CA LEU A 82 16.28 1.15 -37.30
C LEU A 82 16.53 1.47 -38.75
N ASN A 83 16.20 2.68 -39.22
CA ASN A 83 16.11 3.02 -40.62
C ASN A 83 15.24 2.05 -41.43
N ASP A 84 14.13 1.59 -40.84
CA ASP A 84 13.27 0.56 -41.40
C ASP A 84 12.11 1.17 -42.21
N VAL A 85 12.07 0.83 -43.50
CA VAL A 85 11.05 1.31 -44.44
C VAL A 85 9.65 0.82 -44.09
N ASN A 86 9.52 -0.41 -43.57
CA ASN A 86 8.23 -1.00 -43.26
C ASN A 86 7.61 -0.34 -42.03
N LEU A 87 8.43 -0.01 -41.04
CA LEU A 87 7.97 0.70 -39.83
C LEU A 87 7.58 2.16 -40.20
N ALA A 88 8.36 2.83 -41.04
CA ALA A 88 8.02 4.17 -41.53
C ALA A 88 6.71 4.17 -42.33
N ARG A 89 6.51 3.17 -43.21
CA ARG A 89 5.26 2.95 -43.91
C ARG A 89 4.09 2.76 -42.95
N ARG A 90 4.23 1.87 -41.98
CA ARG A 90 3.18 1.56 -41.02
C ARG A 90 2.80 2.78 -40.17
N ALA A 91 3.79 3.51 -39.67
CA ALA A 91 3.54 4.77 -38.95
C ALA A 91 2.75 5.77 -39.81
N THR A 92 3.11 5.87 -41.13
CA THR A 92 2.43 6.75 -42.08
C THR A 92 0.98 6.33 -42.27
N GLU A 93 0.72 5.05 -42.53
CA GLU A 93 -0.61 4.52 -42.80
C GLU A 93 -1.55 4.69 -41.62
N ILE A 94 -1.09 4.37 -40.39
CA ILE A 94 -1.87 4.55 -39.17
C ILE A 94 -2.18 6.03 -38.93
N ALA A 95 -1.16 6.91 -38.99
CA ALA A 95 -1.33 8.33 -38.75
C ALA A 95 -2.23 8.99 -39.78
N TYR A 96 -2.12 8.59 -41.07
CA TYR A 96 -2.94 9.12 -42.16
C TYR A 96 -4.40 8.66 -42.04
N ALA A 97 -4.63 7.36 -41.77
CA ALA A 97 -5.98 6.81 -41.58
C ALA A 97 -6.73 7.44 -40.42
N THR A 98 -5.99 7.79 -39.36
CA THR A 98 -6.56 8.37 -38.13
C THR A 98 -6.46 9.88 -38.04
N ARG A 99 -6.16 10.54 -39.19
CA ARG A 99 -6.13 12.00 -39.37
C ARG A 99 -5.13 12.75 -38.47
N GLN A 100 -4.04 12.09 -38.09
CA GLN A 100 -2.95 12.68 -37.30
C GLN A 100 -1.95 13.36 -38.22
N ARG A 101 -2.33 14.51 -38.78
CA ARG A 101 -1.61 15.20 -39.84
C ARG A 101 -0.11 15.36 -39.59
N ALA A 102 0.29 15.84 -38.42
CA ALA A 102 1.71 16.08 -38.09
C ALA A 102 2.55 14.80 -38.08
N THR A 103 2.04 13.72 -37.46
CA THR A 103 2.69 12.41 -37.40
C THR A 103 2.74 11.76 -38.78
N ALA A 104 1.64 11.82 -39.54
CA ALA A 104 1.58 11.30 -40.91
C ALA A 104 2.58 11.97 -41.84
N GLU A 105 2.74 13.30 -41.75
CA GLU A 105 3.70 14.05 -42.54
C GLU A 105 5.15 13.66 -42.21
N GLN A 106 5.48 13.55 -40.90
CA GLN A 106 6.82 13.15 -40.48
C GLN A 106 7.16 11.72 -40.91
N ALA A 107 6.23 10.79 -40.74
CA ALA A 107 6.41 9.39 -41.10
C ALA A 107 6.51 9.21 -42.63
N ALA A 108 5.68 9.91 -43.41
CA ALA A 108 5.74 9.87 -44.86
C ALA A 108 7.03 10.48 -45.44
N ARG A 109 7.57 11.51 -44.82
CA ARG A 109 8.90 12.08 -45.18
C ARG A 109 10.00 11.04 -44.93
N LEU A 110 10.01 10.41 -43.77
CA LEU A 110 10.98 9.37 -43.45
C LEU A 110 10.85 8.18 -44.41
N TRP A 111 9.61 7.72 -44.67
CA TRP A 111 9.37 6.66 -45.65
C TRP A 111 9.94 7.00 -47.03
N ARG A 112 9.73 8.26 -47.53
CA ARG A 112 10.29 8.71 -48.79
C ARG A 112 11.83 8.80 -48.78
N GLU A 113 12.42 9.19 -47.66
CA GLU A 113 13.88 9.22 -47.47
C GLU A 113 14.47 7.80 -47.53
N LEU A 114 13.84 6.82 -46.87
CA LEU A 114 14.30 5.44 -46.82
C LEU A 114 13.98 4.65 -48.11
N ALA A 115 12.96 5.06 -48.87
CA ALA A 115 12.57 4.43 -50.14
C ALA A 115 12.21 5.52 -51.17
N PRO A 116 13.21 6.14 -51.84
CA PRO A 116 13.00 7.27 -52.78
C PRO A 116 12.11 6.91 -53.97
N ASP A 117 12.13 5.65 -54.40
CA ASP A 117 11.37 5.16 -55.58
C ASP A 117 9.91 4.85 -55.24
N ALA A 118 9.51 4.93 -53.97
CA ALA A 118 8.13 4.67 -53.55
C ALA A 118 7.23 5.87 -53.90
N GLU A 119 6.24 5.66 -54.78
CA GLU A 119 5.28 6.72 -55.14
C GLU A 119 4.29 7.07 -54.03
N ARG A 120 3.97 6.11 -53.17
CA ARG A 120 2.88 6.26 -52.16
C ARG A 120 3.16 7.32 -51.09
N PRO A 121 4.36 7.46 -50.49
CA PRO A 121 4.62 8.52 -49.52
C PRO A 121 4.54 9.90 -50.17
N GLN A 122 4.90 10.04 -51.46
CA GLN A 122 4.77 11.31 -52.21
C GLN A 122 3.31 11.70 -52.39
N ARG A 123 2.42 10.74 -52.75
CA ARG A 123 0.97 10.98 -52.87
C ARG A 123 0.33 11.38 -51.54
N ILE A 124 0.73 10.73 -50.45
CA ILE A 124 0.24 11.07 -49.10
C ILE A 124 0.69 12.49 -48.71
N LEU A 125 1.94 12.85 -48.93
CA LEU A 125 2.45 14.20 -48.65
C LEU A 125 1.73 15.27 -49.48
N GLN A 126 1.43 15.01 -50.77
CA GLN A 126 0.64 15.89 -51.61
C GLN A 126 -0.81 16.05 -51.10
N ALA A 127 -1.45 14.96 -50.69
CA ALA A 127 -2.78 14.99 -50.12
C ALA A 127 -2.83 15.77 -48.80
N LEU A 128 -1.84 15.59 -47.93
CA LEU A 128 -1.72 16.35 -46.69
C LEU A 128 -1.48 17.86 -46.97
N ALA A 129 -0.65 18.20 -47.97
CA ALA A 129 -0.42 19.58 -48.37
C ALA A 129 -1.69 20.23 -48.94
N ALA A 130 -2.51 19.48 -49.69
CA ALA A 130 -3.78 19.94 -50.24
C ALA A 130 -4.91 20.03 -49.19
N GLY A 131 -4.65 19.78 -47.90
CA GLY A 131 -5.62 19.85 -46.83
C GLY A 131 -6.55 18.62 -46.72
N VAL A 132 -6.30 17.57 -47.47
CA VAL A 132 -7.04 16.29 -47.41
C VAL A 132 -6.48 15.46 -46.26
N ALA A 133 -7.16 15.45 -45.14
CA ALA A 133 -6.77 14.68 -43.96
C ALA A 133 -7.50 13.32 -43.92
N GLY A 134 -6.90 12.29 -44.49
CA GLY A 134 -7.37 10.92 -44.45
C GLY A 134 -7.91 10.36 -45.76
N PRO A 135 -8.04 9.04 -45.89
CA PRO A 135 -8.55 8.38 -47.10
C PRO A 135 -10.03 8.72 -47.33
N ARG A 136 -10.41 8.92 -48.62
CA ARG A 136 -11.80 8.89 -49.06
C ARG A 136 -12.28 7.43 -49.01
N GLU A 137 -13.58 7.23 -48.72
CA GLU A 137 -14.20 5.90 -48.58
C GLU A 137 -13.66 4.89 -49.61
N ARG A 138 -13.16 3.75 -49.07
CA ARG A 138 -12.58 2.62 -49.82
C ARG A 138 -11.32 2.93 -50.64
N ASP A 139 -10.23 3.14 -49.93
CA ASP A 139 -8.89 2.81 -50.47
C ASP A 139 -8.77 1.27 -50.42
N PRO A 140 -8.62 0.56 -51.57
CA PRO A 140 -8.48 -0.91 -51.58
C PRO A 140 -7.17 -1.42 -50.98
N PHE A 141 -6.39 -0.55 -50.36
CA PHE A 141 -5.15 -0.83 -49.68
C PHE A 141 -5.28 -0.65 -48.15
N VAL A 142 -6.24 -1.36 -47.53
CA VAL A 142 -6.05 -1.78 -46.14
C VAL A 142 -5.03 -2.90 -46.23
N PRO A 143 -3.82 -2.79 -45.63
CA PRO A 143 -2.94 -3.93 -45.50
C PRO A 143 -3.74 -5.04 -44.79
N ASP A 144 -3.60 -6.28 -45.19
CA ASP A 144 -4.09 -7.41 -44.40
C ASP A 144 -3.77 -7.11 -42.95
N GLU A 145 -4.77 -7.01 -42.11
CA GLU A 145 -4.61 -6.85 -40.66
C GLU A 145 -3.95 -8.14 -40.15
N GLU A 146 -2.63 -8.15 -40.29
CA GLU A 146 -1.85 -9.21 -39.70
C GLU A 146 -2.16 -9.20 -38.20
N ASP A 147 -2.79 -10.27 -37.73
CA ASP A 147 -3.17 -10.42 -36.34
C ASP A 147 -1.96 -10.15 -35.44
N LEU A 148 -2.19 -9.50 -34.30
CA LEU A 148 -1.14 -9.18 -33.31
C LEU A 148 -0.29 -10.42 -33.00
N LYS A 149 -0.92 -11.59 -32.87
CA LYS A 149 -0.25 -12.86 -32.60
C LYS A 149 0.79 -13.17 -33.68
N THR A 150 0.42 -13.12 -34.94
CA THR A 150 1.32 -13.39 -36.07
C THR A 150 2.52 -12.43 -36.12
N ARG A 151 2.30 -11.15 -35.77
CA ARG A 151 3.40 -10.17 -35.68
C ARG A 151 4.35 -10.45 -34.53
N LEU A 152 3.81 -10.83 -33.36
CA LEU A 152 4.63 -11.22 -32.22
C LEU A 152 5.43 -12.49 -32.50
N GLU A 153 4.85 -13.47 -33.19
CA GLU A 153 5.54 -14.68 -33.65
C GLU A 153 6.73 -14.33 -34.55
N LYS A 154 6.55 -13.42 -35.51
CA LYS A 154 7.66 -12.94 -36.36
C LYS A 154 8.74 -12.22 -35.55
N LEU A 155 8.36 -11.31 -34.66
CA LEU A 155 9.30 -10.61 -33.80
C LEU A 155 10.11 -11.55 -32.91
N LEU A 156 9.47 -12.59 -32.35
CA LEU A 156 10.15 -13.62 -31.55
C LEU A 156 11.09 -14.47 -32.41
N ALA A 157 10.68 -14.82 -33.63
CA ALA A 157 11.52 -15.56 -34.58
C ALA A 157 12.75 -14.73 -35.00
N ASP A 158 12.59 -13.44 -35.29
CA ASP A 158 13.70 -12.52 -35.61
C ASP A 158 14.68 -12.38 -34.43
N GLN A 159 14.18 -12.30 -33.19
CA GLN A 159 15.02 -12.30 -31.99
C GLN A 159 15.81 -13.60 -31.83
N ALA A 160 15.20 -14.76 -32.13
CA ALA A 160 15.89 -16.06 -32.09
C ALA A 160 17.05 -16.12 -33.09
N LEU A 161 16.93 -15.47 -34.25
CA LEU A 161 17.96 -15.43 -35.30
C LEU A 161 19.10 -14.42 -34.99
N THR A 162 18.84 -13.38 -34.23
CA THR A 162 19.84 -12.31 -33.98
C THR A 162 20.84 -12.60 -32.86
N GLY A 163 20.76 -13.78 -32.21
CA GLY A 163 21.67 -14.18 -31.13
C GLY A 163 21.45 -13.44 -29.80
N ALA A 164 20.53 -12.45 -29.74
CA ALA A 164 20.13 -11.79 -28.52
C ALA A 164 19.31 -12.70 -27.59
N GLY A 165 18.86 -13.83 -28.12
CA GLY A 165 18.08 -14.84 -27.43
C GLY A 165 16.61 -14.43 -27.24
N VAL A 166 15.71 -15.33 -27.56
CA VAL A 166 14.26 -15.15 -27.40
C VAL A 166 13.83 -14.92 -25.95
N GLY A 167 14.69 -15.28 -24.99
CA GLY A 167 14.37 -15.21 -23.56
C GLY A 167 14.08 -13.80 -23.08
N GLU A 168 14.90 -12.80 -23.45
CA GLU A 168 14.66 -11.41 -23.04
C GLU A 168 13.34 -10.89 -23.65
N ALA A 169 13.01 -11.30 -24.88
CA ALA A 169 11.74 -10.93 -25.50
C ALA A 169 10.54 -11.42 -24.69
N PHE A 170 10.56 -12.65 -24.18
CA PHE A 170 9.49 -13.16 -23.32
C PHE A 170 9.37 -12.39 -21.99
N LEU A 171 10.49 -11.95 -21.41
CA LEU A 171 10.46 -11.12 -20.21
C LEU A 171 9.84 -9.73 -20.47
N GLN A 172 10.02 -9.18 -21.68
CA GLN A 172 9.40 -7.91 -22.09
C GLN A 172 7.90 -8.06 -22.42
N LEU A 173 7.46 -9.18 -22.99
CA LEU A 173 6.05 -9.46 -23.25
C LEU A 173 5.19 -9.28 -21.98
N ASN A 174 5.59 -9.87 -20.85
CA ASN A 174 4.86 -9.72 -19.60
C ASN A 174 4.77 -8.26 -19.12
N ARG A 175 5.83 -7.47 -19.28
CA ARG A 175 5.83 -6.05 -18.92
C ARG A 175 4.87 -5.25 -19.80
N ALA A 176 4.88 -5.51 -21.09
CA ALA A 176 4.02 -4.82 -22.04
C ALA A 176 2.53 -5.10 -21.79
N PHE A 177 2.19 -6.34 -21.44
CA PHE A 177 0.82 -6.74 -21.13
C PHE A 177 0.40 -6.54 -19.67
N ALA A 178 1.28 -6.03 -18.80
CA ALA A 178 1.01 -5.88 -17.36
C ALA A 178 -0.26 -5.04 -17.06
N ARG A 179 -0.58 -4.05 -17.90
CA ARG A 179 -1.73 -3.14 -17.74
C ARG A 179 -2.99 -3.59 -18.52
N GLN A 180 -2.95 -4.70 -19.24
CA GLN A 180 -4.13 -5.23 -19.92
C GLN A 180 -5.16 -5.72 -18.90
N GLU A 181 -6.44 -5.39 -19.12
CA GLU A 181 -7.52 -5.78 -18.22
C GLU A 181 -7.87 -7.27 -18.37
N ASP A 182 -7.94 -7.76 -19.61
CA ASP A 182 -8.22 -9.18 -19.91
C ASP A 182 -6.96 -10.04 -19.70
N LYS A 183 -6.76 -10.45 -18.45
CA LYS A 183 -5.63 -11.30 -18.06
C LYS A 183 -5.72 -12.71 -18.66
N ALA A 184 -6.92 -13.22 -18.91
CA ALA A 184 -7.13 -14.55 -19.49
C ALA A 184 -6.70 -14.57 -20.96
N ALA A 185 -7.05 -13.54 -21.74
CA ALA A 185 -6.58 -13.38 -23.11
C ALA A 185 -5.06 -13.20 -23.19
N VAL A 186 -4.46 -12.42 -22.26
CA VAL A 186 -3.01 -12.27 -22.16
C VAL A 186 -2.33 -13.62 -21.90
N TYR A 187 -2.83 -14.39 -20.94
CA TYR A 187 -2.30 -15.73 -20.66
C TYR A 187 -2.38 -16.64 -21.88
N ALA A 188 -3.54 -16.71 -22.55
CA ALA A 188 -3.72 -17.54 -23.73
C ALA A 188 -2.72 -17.16 -24.85
N MET A 189 -2.53 -15.87 -25.11
CA MET A 189 -1.61 -15.35 -26.09
C MET A 189 -0.15 -15.70 -25.75
N ILE A 190 0.31 -15.42 -24.52
CA ILE A 190 1.69 -15.72 -24.11
C ILE A 190 1.96 -17.23 -24.12
N ARG A 191 0.98 -18.05 -23.72
CA ARG A 191 1.07 -19.52 -23.77
C ARG A 191 1.30 -20.00 -25.21
N ASP A 192 0.48 -19.51 -26.14
CA ASP A 192 0.55 -19.93 -27.55
C ASP A 192 1.87 -19.46 -28.20
N LEU A 193 2.32 -18.23 -27.91
CA LEU A 193 3.61 -17.71 -28.37
C LEU A 193 4.81 -18.48 -27.81
N ALA A 194 4.68 -19.05 -26.62
CA ALA A 194 5.76 -19.82 -25.97
C ALA A 194 5.87 -21.27 -26.46
N GLU A 195 4.84 -21.81 -27.11
CA GLU A 195 4.80 -23.24 -27.55
C GLU A 195 6.00 -23.65 -28.41
N PRO A 196 6.44 -22.87 -29.42
CA PRO A 196 7.62 -23.19 -30.22
C PRO A 196 8.95 -23.12 -29.44
N TYR A 197 8.96 -22.54 -28.27
CA TYR A 197 10.16 -22.25 -27.48
C TYR A 197 10.23 -23.07 -26.18
N ALA A 198 9.83 -24.34 -26.25
CA ALA A 198 9.76 -25.26 -25.10
C ALA A 198 11.13 -25.51 -24.40
N SER A 199 12.25 -25.19 -25.04
CA SER A 199 13.59 -25.24 -24.45
C SER A 199 14.05 -23.94 -23.78
N SER A 200 13.25 -22.84 -23.86
CA SER A 200 13.57 -21.56 -23.21
C SER A 200 12.98 -21.51 -21.79
N PRO A 201 13.81 -21.38 -20.75
CA PRO A 201 13.32 -21.21 -19.40
C PRO A 201 12.52 -19.88 -19.24
N GLU A 202 12.88 -18.83 -20.00
CA GLU A 202 12.21 -17.54 -19.96
C GLU A 202 10.81 -17.60 -20.58
N ALA A 203 10.61 -18.44 -21.64
CA ALA A 203 9.28 -18.67 -22.21
C ALA A 203 8.35 -19.34 -21.18
N HIS A 204 8.82 -20.38 -20.50
CA HIS A 204 8.07 -21.01 -19.43
C HIS A 204 7.78 -20.05 -18.25
N TYR A 205 8.76 -19.27 -17.86
CA TYR A 205 8.59 -18.23 -16.83
C TYR A 205 7.52 -17.21 -17.23
N ALA A 206 7.53 -16.76 -18.49
CA ALA A 206 6.57 -15.78 -18.99
C ALA A 206 5.13 -16.34 -18.93
N VAL A 207 4.93 -17.59 -19.29
CA VAL A 207 3.63 -18.27 -19.20
C VAL A 207 3.20 -18.43 -17.73
N ALA A 208 4.12 -18.81 -16.83
CA ALA A 208 3.84 -18.94 -15.41
C ALA A 208 3.38 -17.61 -14.79
N LEU A 209 4.09 -16.52 -15.10
CA LEU A 209 3.74 -15.19 -14.61
C LEU A 209 2.41 -14.68 -15.17
N ALA A 210 2.13 -14.97 -16.44
CA ALA A 210 0.84 -14.61 -17.05
C ALA A 210 -0.31 -15.41 -16.41
N ALA A 211 -0.13 -16.69 -16.12
CA ALA A 211 -1.11 -17.52 -15.42
C ALA A 211 -1.37 -17.01 -13.98
N LEU A 212 -0.33 -16.66 -13.24
CA LEU A 212 -0.46 -16.08 -11.89
C LEU A 212 -1.28 -14.78 -11.91
N ASN A 213 -1.09 -13.95 -12.94
CA ASN A 213 -1.77 -12.66 -13.08
C ASN A 213 -3.27 -12.79 -13.41
N THR A 214 -3.79 -13.96 -13.77
CA THR A 214 -5.24 -14.16 -13.95
C THR A 214 -6.01 -14.09 -12.63
N GLY A 215 -5.34 -14.27 -11.51
CA GLY A 215 -5.88 -14.11 -10.16
C GLY A 215 -5.82 -15.40 -9.32
N PRO A 216 -5.83 -15.25 -7.99
CA PRO A 216 -5.66 -16.38 -7.07
C PRO A 216 -6.90 -17.27 -6.94
N ALA A 217 -8.06 -16.82 -7.44
CA ALA A 217 -9.33 -17.56 -7.32
C ALA A 217 -9.43 -18.75 -8.27
N ASP A 218 -8.57 -18.83 -9.30
CA ASP A 218 -8.58 -19.93 -10.29
C ASP A 218 -7.51 -20.97 -9.95
N ALA A 219 -7.94 -22.07 -9.31
CA ALA A 219 -7.05 -23.17 -8.94
C ALA A 219 -6.39 -23.85 -10.16
N ALA A 220 -7.05 -23.86 -11.31
CA ALA A 220 -6.49 -24.42 -12.54
C ALA A 220 -5.35 -23.55 -13.07
N MET A 221 -5.53 -22.23 -13.06
CA MET A 221 -4.46 -21.29 -13.45
C MET A 221 -3.27 -21.33 -12.49
N MET A 222 -3.52 -21.48 -11.19
CA MET A 222 -2.45 -21.67 -10.21
C MET A 222 -1.68 -22.97 -10.45
N GLY A 223 -2.37 -24.05 -10.81
CA GLY A 223 -1.74 -25.32 -11.21
C GLY A 223 -0.89 -25.18 -12.46
N ALA A 224 -1.41 -24.51 -13.49
CA ALA A 224 -0.68 -24.23 -14.73
C ALA A 224 0.56 -23.34 -14.48
N ALA A 225 0.44 -22.33 -13.61
CA ALA A 225 1.56 -21.48 -13.23
C ALA A 225 2.69 -22.28 -12.56
N LEU A 226 2.35 -23.20 -11.63
CA LEU A 226 3.32 -24.08 -10.96
C LEU A 226 4.02 -25.00 -11.95
N GLU A 227 3.27 -25.67 -12.83
CA GLU A 227 3.85 -26.55 -13.85
C GLU A 227 4.86 -25.81 -14.73
N ARG A 228 4.52 -24.61 -15.17
CA ARG A 228 5.36 -23.81 -16.04
C ARG A 228 6.61 -23.29 -15.35
N VAL A 229 6.49 -22.81 -14.11
CA VAL A 229 7.68 -22.36 -13.36
C VAL A 229 8.59 -23.53 -12.99
N ASP A 230 8.03 -24.71 -12.71
CA ASP A 230 8.82 -25.93 -12.48
C ASP A 230 9.59 -26.32 -13.73
N ARG A 231 8.98 -26.19 -14.92
CA ARG A 231 9.69 -26.43 -16.18
C ARG A 231 10.81 -25.42 -16.41
N ALA A 232 10.59 -24.14 -16.10
CA ALA A 232 11.63 -23.11 -16.16
C ALA A 232 12.82 -23.47 -15.25
N LEU A 233 12.56 -23.91 -14.02
CA LEU A 233 13.58 -24.33 -13.06
C LEU A 233 14.27 -25.64 -13.44
N ALA A 234 13.57 -26.57 -14.09
CA ALA A 234 14.19 -27.78 -14.62
C ALA A 234 15.21 -27.48 -15.72
N LEU A 235 14.97 -26.46 -16.56
CA LEU A 235 15.88 -25.98 -17.59
C LEU A 235 17.02 -25.11 -17.05
N LYS A 236 16.75 -24.37 -15.97
CA LYS A 236 17.70 -23.45 -15.33
C LYS A 236 17.55 -23.49 -13.80
N PRO A 237 18.17 -24.49 -13.14
CA PRO A 237 17.96 -24.74 -11.70
C PRO A 237 18.42 -23.62 -10.76
N ASP A 238 19.38 -22.80 -11.18
CA ASP A 238 19.96 -21.69 -10.42
C ASP A 238 19.22 -20.36 -10.66
N TRP A 239 18.07 -20.38 -11.36
CA TRP A 239 17.40 -19.16 -11.73
C TRP A 239 16.56 -18.57 -10.60
N GLU A 240 17.14 -17.62 -9.87
CA GLU A 240 16.55 -16.96 -8.72
C GLU A 240 15.16 -16.34 -9.02
N ARG A 241 14.97 -15.72 -10.21
CA ARG A 241 13.66 -15.15 -10.58
C ARG A 241 12.57 -16.21 -10.65
N ALA A 242 12.86 -17.36 -11.21
CA ALA A 242 11.90 -18.46 -11.30
C ALA A 242 11.63 -19.05 -9.91
N ALA A 243 12.65 -19.16 -9.06
CA ALA A 243 12.51 -19.61 -7.69
C ALA A 243 11.60 -18.68 -6.85
N LEU A 244 11.75 -17.37 -7.03
CA LEU A 244 10.91 -16.37 -6.39
C LEU A 244 9.47 -16.39 -6.90
N LEU A 245 9.28 -16.53 -8.22
CA LEU A 245 7.94 -16.69 -8.80
C LEU A 245 7.23 -17.93 -8.25
N LYS A 246 7.95 -19.06 -8.17
CA LYS A 246 7.39 -20.27 -7.56
C LYS A 246 7.00 -20.06 -6.09
N ALA A 247 7.84 -19.37 -5.31
CA ALA A 247 7.52 -19.04 -3.94
C ALA A 247 6.27 -18.15 -3.84
N GLU A 248 6.10 -17.16 -4.74
CA GLU A 248 4.92 -16.31 -4.80
C GLU A 248 3.65 -17.13 -5.11
N ILE A 249 3.72 -18.02 -6.11
CA ILE A 249 2.61 -18.90 -6.48
C ILE A 249 2.21 -19.80 -5.29
N LEU A 250 3.19 -20.43 -4.64
CA LEU A 250 2.95 -21.27 -3.46
C LEU A 250 2.38 -20.47 -2.29
N GLY A 251 2.87 -19.25 -2.06
CA GLY A 251 2.41 -18.36 -1.00
C GLY A 251 0.95 -17.95 -1.14
N LYS A 252 0.41 -17.87 -2.37
CA LYS A 252 -1.03 -17.64 -2.58
C LYS A 252 -1.90 -18.80 -2.06
N ARG A 253 -1.34 -19.99 -1.96
CA ARG A 253 -2.01 -21.20 -1.45
C ARG A 253 -1.67 -21.44 0.02
N SER A 254 -0.39 -21.37 0.36
CA SER A 254 0.11 -21.61 1.71
C SER A 254 1.49 -20.97 1.93
N ASN A 255 1.59 -20.12 2.95
CA ASN A 255 2.89 -19.56 3.34
C ASN A 255 3.89 -20.65 3.78
N ASP A 256 3.41 -21.77 4.35
CA ASP A 256 4.28 -22.89 4.73
C ASP A 256 4.92 -23.57 3.53
N GLU A 257 4.18 -23.75 2.43
CA GLU A 257 4.71 -24.29 1.19
C GLU A 257 5.74 -23.35 0.55
N ALA A 258 5.49 -22.04 0.57
CA ALA A 258 6.46 -21.05 0.09
C ALA A 258 7.76 -21.11 0.90
N VAL A 259 7.68 -21.15 2.22
CA VAL A 259 8.84 -21.27 3.11
C VAL A 259 9.59 -22.58 2.86
N ALA A 260 8.89 -23.71 2.72
CA ALA A 260 9.52 -25.00 2.46
C ALA A 260 10.27 -25.00 1.12
N TRP A 261 9.68 -24.43 0.08
CA TRP A 261 10.30 -24.28 -1.23
C TRP A 261 11.55 -23.39 -1.17
N LEU A 262 11.44 -22.19 -0.57
CA LEU A 262 12.57 -21.26 -0.46
C LEU A 262 13.75 -21.89 0.28
N LYS A 263 13.50 -22.64 1.36
CA LYS A 263 14.53 -23.45 2.05
C LYS A 263 15.14 -24.50 1.16
N THR A 264 14.34 -25.21 0.39
CA THR A 264 14.83 -26.23 -0.55
C THR A 264 15.77 -25.61 -1.60
N PHE A 265 15.37 -24.47 -2.18
CA PHE A 265 16.23 -23.76 -3.14
C PHE A 265 17.53 -23.27 -2.50
N LEU A 266 17.46 -22.71 -1.30
CA LEU A 266 18.63 -22.22 -0.57
C LEU A 266 19.57 -23.33 -0.12
N ALA A 267 19.10 -24.55 0.09
CA ALA A 267 19.97 -25.70 0.36
C ALA A 267 20.93 -25.99 -0.80
N ALA A 268 20.47 -25.78 -2.05
CA ALA A 268 21.30 -25.91 -3.25
C ALA A 268 22.05 -24.60 -3.59
N HIS A 269 21.48 -23.44 -3.26
CA HIS A 269 22.00 -22.11 -3.61
C HIS A 269 22.09 -21.18 -2.39
N PRO A 270 22.93 -21.49 -1.39
CA PRO A 270 22.94 -20.80 -0.09
C PRO A 270 23.32 -19.32 -0.16
N LYS A 271 23.99 -18.91 -1.24
CA LYS A 271 24.41 -17.52 -1.46
C LYS A 271 23.40 -16.65 -2.19
N SER A 272 22.23 -17.19 -2.54
CA SER A 272 21.18 -16.42 -3.20
C SER A 272 20.56 -15.41 -2.22
N ARG A 273 21.03 -14.17 -2.29
CA ARG A 273 20.51 -13.08 -1.46
C ARG A 273 19.05 -12.76 -1.73
N PRO A 274 18.60 -12.71 -3.02
CA PRO A 274 17.19 -12.48 -3.31
C PRO A 274 16.27 -13.51 -2.66
N VAL A 275 16.64 -14.78 -2.70
CA VAL A 275 15.83 -15.85 -2.12
C VAL A 275 15.91 -15.86 -0.59
N ARG A 276 17.05 -15.52 0.01
CA ARG A 276 17.14 -15.28 1.47
C ARG A 276 16.22 -14.13 1.89
N GLY A 277 16.21 -13.03 1.15
CA GLY A 277 15.32 -11.90 1.42
C GLY A 277 13.84 -12.30 1.33
N ALA A 278 13.46 -13.10 0.33
CA ALA A 278 12.11 -13.64 0.21
C ALA A 278 11.73 -14.58 1.36
N LEU A 279 12.66 -15.42 1.82
CA LEU A 279 12.46 -16.28 2.99
C LEU A 279 12.24 -15.44 4.27
N ALA A 280 13.02 -14.37 4.45
CA ALA A 280 12.82 -13.46 5.58
C ALA A 280 11.43 -12.80 5.52
N GLN A 281 10.98 -12.37 4.33
CA GLN A 281 9.63 -11.84 4.15
C GLN A 281 8.54 -12.86 4.51
N ALA A 282 8.67 -14.09 4.03
CA ALA A 282 7.72 -15.16 4.35
C ALA A 282 7.66 -15.46 5.86
N TYR A 283 8.80 -15.36 6.56
CA TYR A 283 8.83 -15.46 8.03
C TYR A 283 8.11 -14.30 8.73
N VAL A 284 8.26 -13.06 8.21
CA VAL A 284 7.50 -11.91 8.74
C VAL A 284 5.99 -12.14 8.64
N GLU A 285 5.52 -12.64 7.50
CA GLU A 285 4.10 -12.96 7.29
C GLU A 285 3.58 -14.05 8.24
N GLN A 286 4.45 -15.00 8.61
CA GLN A 286 4.18 -16.02 9.63
C GLN A 286 4.37 -15.51 11.08
N LYS A 287 4.68 -14.23 11.30
CA LYS A 287 5.03 -13.64 12.61
C LYS A 287 6.26 -14.28 13.27
N ARG A 288 7.11 -14.94 12.50
CA ARG A 288 8.38 -15.55 12.92
C ARG A 288 9.50 -14.51 12.83
N LEU A 289 9.36 -13.44 13.62
CA LEU A 289 10.20 -12.25 13.50
C LEU A 289 11.67 -12.51 13.81
N ALA A 290 11.96 -13.44 14.73
CA ALA A 290 13.33 -13.77 15.12
C ALA A 290 14.12 -14.42 13.97
N GLU A 291 13.47 -15.36 13.24
CA GLU A 291 14.11 -16.01 12.10
C GLU A 291 14.28 -15.05 10.92
N ALA A 292 13.29 -14.18 10.69
CA ALA A 292 13.43 -13.13 9.68
C ALA A 292 14.59 -12.19 9.99
N ARG A 293 14.73 -11.77 11.26
CA ARG A 293 15.83 -10.90 11.72
C ARG A 293 17.19 -11.55 11.52
N ALA A 294 17.33 -12.82 11.88
CA ALA A 294 18.60 -13.54 11.71
C ALA A 294 19.09 -13.53 10.25
N ILE A 295 18.18 -13.73 9.29
CA ILE A 295 18.54 -13.65 7.86
C ILE A 295 19.01 -12.23 7.48
N PHE A 296 18.33 -11.18 7.94
CA PHE A 296 18.76 -9.81 7.65
C PHE A 296 20.07 -9.44 8.35
N GLU A 297 20.35 -9.98 9.54
CA GLU A 297 21.63 -9.82 10.24
C GLU A 297 22.78 -10.43 9.42
N GLU A 298 22.61 -11.64 8.88
CA GLU A 298 23.57 -12.28 7.99
C GLU A 298 23.80 -11.44 6.72
N LEU A 299 22.71 -11.01 6.05
CA LEU A 299 22.78 -10.19 4.84
C LEU A 299 23.48 -8.84 5.11
N ALA A 300 23.19 -8.20 6.23
CA ALA A 300 23.81 -6.94 6.63
C ALA A 300 25.29 -7.10 7.01
N ALA A 301 25.70 -8.29 7.51
CA ALA A 301 27.10 -8.60 7.77
C ALA A 301 27.90 -8.85 6.48
N GLU A 302 27.26 -9.49 5.49
CA GLU A 302 27.88 -9.73 4.17
C GLU A 302 28.01 -8.44 3.34
N GLU A 303 27.02 -7.56 3.40
CA GLU A 303 26.97 -6.30 2.66
C GLU A 303 26.60 -5.13 3.58
N PRO A 304 27.55 -4.60 4.34
CA PRO A 304 27.30 -3.52 5.31
C PRO A 304 26.81 -2.22 4.69
N ASP A 305 27.09 -2.00 3.41
CA ASP A 305 26.72 -0.79 2.65
C ASP A 305 25.28 -0.83 2.13
N VAL A 306 24.63 -2.02 2.15
CA VAL A 306 23.23 -2.17 1.77
C VAL A 306 22.34 -1.78 2.95
N ARG A 307 21.87 -0.53 2.87
CA ARG A 307 21.05 0.10 3.91
C ARG A 307 19.78 -0.70 4.25
N GLU A 308 19.16 -1.29 3.24
CA GLU A 308 17.91 -2.03 3.33
C GLU A 308 17.99 -3.21 4.29
N TYR A 309 19.11 -3.93 4.32
CA TYR A 309 19.29 -5.06 5.24
C TYR A 309 19.36 -4.59 6.70
N ARG A 310 20.12 -3.52 6.96
CA ARG A 310 20.18 -2.92 8.30
C ARG A 310 18.84 -2.37 8.75
N MET A 311 18.08 -1.77 7.82
CA MET A 311 16.72 -1.31 8.09
C MET A 311 15.79 -2.48 8.45
N GLY A 312 15.91 -3.63 7.76
CA GLY A 312 15.19 -4.85 8.11
C GLY A 312 15.46 -5.31 9.54
N VAL A 313 16.74 -5.38 9.94
CA VAL A 313 17.13 -5.72 11.32
C VAL A 313 16.53 -4.72 12.32
N ALA A 314 16.63 -3.41 12.02
CA ALA A 314 16.15 -2.35 12.91
C ALA A 314 14.63 -2.43 13.14
N ILE A 315 13.85 -2.57 12.06
CA ILE A 315 12.38 -2.65 12.13
C ILE A 315 11.93 -3.93 12.85
N LEU A 316 12.55 -5.07 12.56
CA LEU A 316 12.21 -6.33 13.21
C LEU A 316 12.55 -6.30 14.72
N SER A 317 13.69 -5.72 15.08
CA SER A 317 14.05 -5.50 16.48
C SER A 317 13.04 -4.58 17.19
N PHE A 318 12.58 -3.52 16.51
CA PHE A 318 11.53 -2.63 17.02
C PHE A 318 10.20 -3.39 17.27
N GLN A 319 9.75 -4.19 16.31
CA GLN A 319 8.53 -4.98 16.45
C GLN A 319 8.61 -6.02 17.58
N MET A 320 9.79 -6.58 17.79
CA MET A 320 10.07 -7.52 18.88
C MET A 320 10.28 -6.82 20.23
N LYS A 321 10.22 -5.49 20.27
CA LYS A 321 10.55 -4.66 21.44
C LYS A 321 11.97 -4.89 21.98
N ASP A 322 12.88 -5.38 21.13
CA ASP A 322 14.31 -5.45 21.43
C ASP A 322 14.90 -4.05 21.23
N TRP A 323 14.63 -3.18 22.19
CA TRP A 323 15.00 -1.76 22.13
C TRP A 323 16.50 -1.53 21.96
N PRO A 324 17.39 -2.27 22.67
CA PRO A 324 18.83 -2.09 22.50
C PRO A 324 19.31 -2.35 21.07
N SER A 325 18.86 -3.44 20.45
CA SER A 325 19.21 -3.76 19.07
C SER A 325 18.60 -2.75 18.08
N ALA A 326 17.33 -2.37 18.27
CA ALA A 326 16.67 -1.39 17.44
C ALA A 326 17.38 -0.02 17.48
N GLU A 327 17.69 0.50 18.68
CA GLU A 327 18.41 1.77 18.86
C GLU A 327 19.80 1.73 18.20
N ALA A 328 20.53 0.63 18.35
CA ALA A 328 21.85 0.49 17.75
C ALA A 328 21.79 0.55 16.21
N GLN A 329 20.83 -0.13 15.59
CA GLN A 329 20.71 -0.16 14.13
C GLN A 329 20.14 1.15 13.57
N PHE A 330 19.08 1.71 14.17
CA PHE A 330 18.56 3.01 13.76
C PHE A 330 19.58 4.13 13.99
N GLY A 331 20.37 4.06 15.06
CA GLY A 331 21.47 5.00 15.31
C GLY A 331 22.51 5.01 14.18
N LYS A 332 22.92 3.84 13.69
CA LYS A 332 23.83 3.71 12.54
C LYS A 332 23.19 4.26 11.25
N LEU A 333 21.91 3.98 11.03
CA LEU A 333 21.16 4.49 9.88
C LEU A 333 21.07 6.02 9.91
N ALA A 334 20.74 6.61 11.05
CA ALA A 334 20.68 8.05 11.22
C ALA A 334 22.05 8.73 10.99
N ALA A 335 23.14 8.11 11.44
CA ALA A 335 24.49 8.63 11.24
C ALA A 335 24.97 8.56 9.77
N SER A 336 24.40 7.66 8.94
CA SER A 336 24.75 7.50 7.53
C SER A 336 23.98 8.40 6.55
N GLY A 337 23.25 9.40 7.02
CA GLY A 337 22.51 10.35 6.17
C GLY A 337 21.11 9.82 5.81
N ASP A 338 20.30 9.60 6.84
CA ASP A 338 18.90 9.18 6.69
C ASP A 338 17.98 10.34 6.26
N ASP A 339 16.84 10.01 5.63
CA ASP A 339 15.75 10.93 5.30
C ASP A 339 14.89 11.34 6.51
N GLY A 340 15.39 11.11 7.73
CA GLY A 340 14.68 11.33 8.98
C GLY A 340 13.87 10.12 9.47
N SER A 341 13.77 9.05 8.71
CA SER A 341 13.02 7.84 9.12
C SER A 341 13.62 7.18 10.36
N ALA A 342 14.95 7.06 10.43
CA ALA A 342 15.62 6.46 11.58
C ALA A 342 15.44 7.31 12.84
N GLN A 343 15.46 8.64 12.72
CA GLN A 343 15.20 9.54 13.85
C GLN A 343 13.76 9.39 14.37
N LEU A 344 12.81 9.18 13.46
CA LEU A 344 11.41 8.92 13.84
C LEU A 344 11.28 7.65 14.69
N TYR A 345 11.91 6.55 14.26
CA TYR A 345 11.91 5.29 15.04
C TYR A 345 12.65 5.43 16.37
N LEU A 346 13.79 6.13 16.41
CA LEU A 346 14.51 6.41 17.66
C LEU A 346 13.66 7.23 18.64
N ALA A 347 12.88 8.19 18.13
CA ALA A 347 11.94 8.95 18.92
C ALA A 347 10.82 8.06 19.48
N GLN A 348 10.23 7.20 18.65
CA GLN A 348 9.20 6.26 19.07
C GLN A 348 9.71 5.25 20.12
N ILE A 349 10.93 4.74 19.96
CA ILE A 349 11.56 3.87 20.97
C ILE A 349 11.70 4.61 22.31
N ALA A 350 12.18 5.84 22.27
CA ALA A 350 12.30 6.66 23.48
C ALA A 350 10.94 6.92 24.14
N GLU A 351 9.90 7.14 23.33
CA GLU A 351 8.54 7.31 23.80
C GLU A 351 7.98 6.04 24.47
N GLU A 352 8.13 4.88 23.83
CA GLU A 352 7.73 3.57 24.40
C GLU A 352 8.43 3.28 25.74
N GLN A 353 9.66 3.71 25.87
CA GLN A 353 10.44 3.61 27.10
C GLN A 353 10.16 4.76 28.10
N LYS A 354 9.19 5.63 27.81
CA LYS A 354 8.82 6.80 28.63
C LYS A 354 9.97 7.81 28.83
N ARG A 355 10.96 7.81 27.93
CA ARG A 355 12.07 8.78 27.91
C ARG A 355 11.66 10.00 27.04
N TYR A 356 10.64 10.72 27.49
CA TYR A 356 9.95 11.74 26.69
C TYR A 356 10.83 12.92 26.30
N ASP A 357 11.80 13.30 27.13
CA ASP A 357 12.80 14.32 26.84
C ASP A 357 13.71 13.88 25.66
N VAL A 358 14.16 12.64 25.64
CA VAL A 358 14.93 12.06 24.53
C VAL A 358 14.07 11.97 23.27
N ALA A 359 12.81 11.57 23.40
CA ALA A 359 11.88 11.51 22.28
C ALA A 359 11.71 12.88 21.60
N ILE A 360 11.54 13.97 22.38
CA ILE A 360 11.46 15.33 21.87
C ILE A 360 12.69 15.68 21.03
N GLU A 361 13.89 15.41 21.54
CA GLU A 361 15.13 15.75 20.83
C GLU A 361 15.30 14.92 19.54
N ARG A 362 14.85 13.68 19.52
CA ARG A 362 14.84 12.85 18.31
C ARG A 362 13.79 13.29 17.29
N TYR A 363 12.56 13.63 17.73
CA TYR A 363 11.53 14.17 16.87
C TYR A 363 11.94 15.48 16.19
N LYS A 364 12.67 16.37 16.88
CA LYS A 364 13.23 17.60 16.30
C LYS A 364 14.23 17.35 15.17
N GLN A 365 14.86 16.17 15.12
CA GLN A 365 15.83 15.79 14.10
C GLN A 365 15.18 15.12 12.89
N VAL A 366 13.86 14.89 12.90
CA VAL A 366 13.13 14.41 11.72
C VAL A 366 13.12 15.52 10.68
N GLY A 367 13.58 15.22 9.46
CA GLY A 367 13.79 16.18 8.37
C GLY A 367 12.53 16.94 7.96
N GLU A 368 12.46 17.42 6.72
CA GLU A 368 11.30 18.14 6.19
C GLU A 368 10.26 17.19 5.59
N GLY A 369 9.04 17.69 5.35
CA GLY A 369 7.94 16.96 4.74
C GLY A 369 6.86 16.50 5.72
N GLU A 370 5.98 15.62 5.27
CA GLU A 370 4.80 15.17 6.02
C GLU A 370 5.17 14.49 7.34
N ARG A 371 6.22 13.65 7.35
CA ARG A 371 6.72 12.98 8.56
C ARG A 371 7.23 13.97 9.61
N ALA A 372 7.90 15.03 9.17
CA ALA A 372 8.38 16.08 10.05
C ALA A 372 7.22 16.85 10.69
N TRP A 373 6.14 17.06 9.93
CA TRP A 373 4.94 17.70 10.47
C TRP A 373 4.32 16.86 11.59
N LEU A 374 4.14 15.55 11.35
CA LEU A 374 3.64 14.63 12.38
C LEU A 374 4.56 14.57 13.62
N ALA A 375 5.87 14.55 13.41
CA ALA A 375 6.85 14.59 14.50
C ALA A 375 6.72 15.87 15.33
N LYS A 376 6.51 17.03 14.70
CA LYS A 376 6.28 18.31 15.39
C LYS A 376 5.03 18.29 16.27
N LEU A 377 3.94 17.70 15.80
CA LEU A 377 2.73 17.52 16.61
C LEU A 377 2.97 16.54 17.77
N ARG A 378 3.75 15.47 17.53
CA ARG A 378 4.08 14.49 18.57
C ARG A 378 4.93 15.08 19.71
N ILE A 379 5.79 16.05 19.42
CA ILE A 379 6.56 16.79 20.44
C ILE A 379 5.63 17.43 21.48
N ALA A 380 4.52 18.02 21.05
CA ALA A 380 3.57 18.62 22.00
C ALA A 380 2.97 17.57 22.94
N ALA A 381 2.62 16.39 22.43
CA ALA A 381 2.15 15.28 23.26
C ALA A 381 3.22 14.84 24.27
N MET A 382 4.50 14.80 23.88
CA MET A 382 5.60 14.47 24.80
C MET A 382 5.75 15.52 25.92
N TYR A 383 5.58 16.81 25.61
CA TYR A 383 5.52 17.83 26.65
C TYR A 383 4.36 17.58 27.63
N GLY A 384 3.19 17.14 27.12
CA GLY A 384 2.07 16.73 27.98
C GLY A 384 2.43 15.59 28.92
N LYS A 385 3.08 14.53 28.40
CA LYS A 385 3.54 13.39 29.23
C LYS A 385 4.57 13.79 30.31
N LEU A 386 5.31 14.89 30.08
CA LEU A 386 6.23 15.47 31.07
C LEU A 386 5.54 16.44 32.05
N GLY A 387 4.23 16.67 31.92
CA GLY A 387 3.50 17.68 32.70
C GLY A 387 3.83 19.12 32.32
N LYS A 388 4.52 19.33 31.19
CA LYS A 388 4.97 20.67 30.70
C LYS A 388 3.96 21.24 29.69
N VAL A 389 2.73 21.42 30.13
CA VAL A 389 1.60 21.82 29.28
C VAL A 389 1.86 23.16 28.59
N ASP A 390 2.39 24.14 29.32
CA ASP A 390 2.66 25.49 28.78
C ASP A 390 3.77 25.47 27.70
N GLU A 391 4.77 24.62 27.87
CA GLU A 391 5.81 24.44 26.87
C GLU A 391 5.26 23.77 25.60
N GLY A 392 4.40 22.77 25.76
CA GLY A 392 3.72 22.11 24.63
C GLY A 392 2.83 23.09 23.86
N ARG A 393 2.09 23.93 24.55
CA ARG A 393 1.25 24.97 23.93
C ARG A 393 2.08 26.04 23.20
N ARG A 394 3.19 26.51 23.80
CA ARG A 394 4.12 27.43 23.12
C ARG A 394 4.73 26.78 21.87
N TRP A 395 5.18 25.53 21.97
CA TRP A 395 5.68 24.78 20.84
C TRP A 395 4.67 24.72 19.67
N LEU A 396 3.40 24.39 19.96
CA LEU A 396 2.34 24.33 18.94
C LEU A 396 2.05 25.71 18.32
N ALA A 397 2.07 26.80 19.14
CA ALA A 397 1.83 28.15 18.66
C ALA A 397 2.92 28.64 17.69
N ASP A 398 4.16 28.18 17.85
CA ASP A 398 5.31 28.54 17.02
C ASP A 398 5.39 27.70 15.71
N LEU A 399 4.51 26.69 15.52
CA LEU A 399 4.54 25.87 14.30
C LEU A 399 4.05 26.64 13.08
N PRO A 400 4.76 26.54 11.94
CA PRO A 400 4.38 27.19 10.67
C PRO A 400 3.21 26.44 10.01
N ALA A 401 2.00 26.56 10.58
CA ALA A 401 0.78 25.95 10.03
C ALA A 401 0.25 26.78 8.85
N VAL A 402 0.62 26.41 7.64
CA VAL A 402 0.30 27.16 6.41
C VAL A 402 -1.09 26.81 5.89
N THR A 403 -1.45 25.51 5.90
CA THR A 403 -2.74 25.07 5.38
C THR A 403 -3.84 25.08 6.45
N ILE A 404 -5.08 25.02 6.01
CA ILE A 404 -6.25 24.90 6.92
C ILE A 404 -6.13 23.61 7.74
N GLU A 405 -5.79 22.51 7.10
CA GLU A 405 -5.62 21.20 7.72
C GLU A 405 -4.55 21.26 8.82
N GLN A 406 -3.42 21.89 8.56
CA GLN A 406 -2.35 22.05 9.54
C GLN A 406 -2.80 22.88 10.75
N ARG A 407 -3.57 23.94 10.53
CA ARG A 407 -4.14 24.75 11.63
C ARG A 407 -5.14 23.96 12.47
N ILE A 408 -5.97 23.13 11.83
CA ILE A 408 -6.89 22.22 12.52
C ILE A 408 -6.09 21.23 13.35
N GLN A 409 -5.07 20.58 12.78
CA GLN A 409 -4.23 19.60 13.47
C GLN A 409 -3.49 20.21 14.67
N VAL A 410 -2.97 21.42 14.56
CA VAL A 410 -2.37 22.15 15.70
C VAL A 410 -3.41 22.35 16.80
N ARG A 411 -4.63 22.76 16.45
CA ARG A 411 -5.71 22.98 17.40
C ARG A 411 -6.14 21.69 18.09
N GLN A 412 -6.23 20.59 17.34
CA GLN A 412 -6.51 19.27 17.90
C GLN A 412 -5.40 18.80 18.86
N ALA A 413 -4.13 19.01 18.49
CA ALA A 413 -3.00 18.67 19.34
C ALA A 413 -3.01 19.49 20.64
N GLU A 414 -3.34 20.79 20.57
CA GLU A 414 -3.47 21.66 21.75
C GLU A 414 -4.66 21.23 22.62
N ALA A 415 -5.81 20.90 22.01
CA ALA A 415 -6.98 20.41 22.75
C ALA A 415 -6.68 19.05 23.42
N SER A 416 -5.96 18.15 22.76
CA SER A 416 -5.52 16.88 23.34
C SER A 416 -4.60 17.10 24.56
N LEU A 417 -3.66 18.01 24.43
CA LEU A 417 -2.74 18.37 25.50
C LEU A 417 -3.50 18.89 26.75
N LEU A 418 -4.50 19.76 26.54
CA LEU A 418 -5.35 20.27 27.63
C LEU A 418 -6.20 19.16 28.27
N ARG A 419 -6.78 18.25 27.43
CA ARG A 419 -7.56 17.09 27.94
C ARG A 419 -6.70 16.19 28.81
N GLU A 420 -5.48 15.87 28.36
CA GLU A 420 -4.56 14.99 29.09
C GLU A 420 -4.10 15.62 30.42
N SER A 421 -4.04 16.93 30.49
CA SER A 421 -3.75 17.65 31.75
C SER A 421 -4.96 17.80 32.66
N GLY A 422 -6.16 17.37 32.25
CA GLY A 422 -7.41 17.48 33.01
C GLY A 422 -8.22 18.73 32.70
N ASP A 423 -7.71 19.67 31.90
CA ASP A 423 -8.45 20.90 31.52
C ASP A 423 -9.43 20.61 30.36
N GLN A 424 -10.50 19.90 30.68
CA GLN A 424 -11.57 19.61 29.71
C GLN A 424 -12.29 20.89 29.26
N ALA A 425 -12.43 21.86 30.14
CA ALA A 425 -13.12 23.13 29.83
C ALA A 425 -12.30 23.98 28.84
N GLY A 426 -10.98 24.07 29.04
CA GLY A 426 -10.08 24.77 28.14
C GLY A 426 -10.02 24.07 26.76
N ALA A 427 -9.96 22.74 26.73
CA ALA A 427 -10.02 21.97 25.48
C ALA A 427 -11.32 22.25 24.71
N TYR A 428 -12.45 22.22 25.40
CA TYR A 428 -13.75 22.54 24.80
C TYR A 428 -13.79 23.94 24.19
N ALA A 429 -13.39 24.95 24.96
CA ALA A 429 -13.38 26.32 24.49
C ALA A 429 -12.49 26.54 23.27
N LEU A 430 -11.35 25.84 23.21
CA LEU A 430 -10.44 25.88 22.08
C LEU A 430 -11.06 25.24 20.82
N LEU A 431 -11.73 24.09 20.95
CA LEU A 431 -12.40 23.41 19.84
C LEU A 431 -13.59 24.22 19.32
N GLU A 432 -14.38 24.85 20.20
CA GLU A 432 -15.48 25.75 19.82
C GLU A 432 -14.98 26.97 19.03
N LYS A 433 -13.84 27.54 19.40
CA LYS A 433 -13.19 28.58 18.60
C LYS A 433 -12.80 28.05 17.21
N GLY A 434 -12.32 26.82 17.12
CA GLY A 434 -12.02 26.17 15.83
C GLY A 434 -13.27 25.98 14.97
N LEU A 435 -14.35 25.54 15.58
CA LEU A 435 -15.64 25.35 14.88
C LEU A 435 -16.28 26.69 14.46
N ALA A 436 -16.04 27.79 15.19
CA ALA A 436 -16.49 29.10 14.73
C ALA A 436 -15.77 29.55 13.45
N GLU A 437 -14.50 29.14 13.26
CA GLU A 437 -13.72 29.41 12.05
C GLU A 437 -14.01 28.37 10.92
N HIS A 438 -14.27 27.13 11.30
CA HIS A 438 -14.47 25.99 10.39
C HIS A 438 -15.67 25.12 10.84
N PRO A 439 -16.93 25.58 10.64
CA PRO A 439 -18.12 24.96 11.23
C PRO A 439 -18.37 23.52 10.80
N ASP A 440 -17.95 23.16 9.59
CA ASP A 440 -18.15 21.85 8.98
C ASP A 440 -16.87 21.00 8.97
N SER A 441 -15.87 21.33 9.80
CA SER A 441 -14.68 20.48 9.95
C SER A 441 -15.06 19.18 10.67
N PRO A 442 -14.97 18.03 10.00
CA PRO A 442 -15.32 16.73 10.60
C PRO A 442 -14.51 16.45 11.87
N ASP A 443 -13.22 16.73 11.83
CA ASP A 443 -12.29 16.43 12.92
C ASP A 443 -12.61 17.28 14.16
N LEU A 444 -12.89 18.58 13.98
CA LEU A 444 -13.26 19.46 15.09
C LEU A 444 -14.65 19.13 15.64
N LEU A 445 -15.60 18.74 14.77
CA LEU A 445 -16.94 18.29 15.21
C LEU A 445 -16.83 17.07 16.11
N TYR A 446 -16.03 16.07 15.68
CA TYR A 446 -15.81 14.86 16.47
C TYR A 446 -15.15 15.16 17.81
N ASP A 447 -14.03 15.88 17.81
CA ASP A 447 -13.29 16.19 19.04
C ASP A 447 -14.13 17.03 20.01
N SER A 448 -14.85 18.05 19.49
CA SER A 448 -15.75 18.85 20.32
C SER A 448 -16.87 18.00 20.92
N ALA A 449 -17.44 17.06 20.16
CA ALA A 449 -18.47 16.15 20.66
C ALA A 449 -17.94 15.27 21.80
N MET A 450 -16.74 14.70 21.65
CA MET A 450 -16.13 13.84 22.69
C MET A 450 -15.82 14.62 23.97
N VAL A 451 -15.34 15.85 23.83
CA VAL A 451 -15.10 16.70 25.02
C VAL A 451 -16.40 17.20 25.66
N ALA A 452 -17.42 17.53 24.86
CA ALA A 452 -18.75 17.90 25.35
C ALA A 452 -19.40 16.74 26.14
N GLU A 453 -19.27 15.51 25.65
CA GLU A 453 -19.76 14.29 26.34
C GLU A 453 -19.10 14.14 27.73
N LYS A 454 -17.77 14.28 27.81
CA LYS A 454 -17.02 14.22 29.08
C LYS A 454 -17.42 15.36 30.06
N LEU A 455 -17.83 16.51 29.53
CA LEU A 455 -18.36 17.61 30.32
C LEU A 455 -19.85 17.48 30.68
N GLY A 456 -20.49 16.36 30.29
CA GLY A 456 -21.92 16.12 30.54
C GLY A 456 -22.86 16.96 29.64
N ARG A 457 -22.34 17.62 28.59
CA ARG A 457 -23.11 18.42 27.63
C ARG A 457 -23.62 17.55 26.49
N ILE A 458 -24.50 16.61 26.84
CA ILE A 458 -24.91 15.54 25.93
C ILE A 458 -25.67 16.06 24.69
N ASP A 459 -26.48 17.09 24.85
CA ASP A 459 -27.19 17.77 23.77
C ASP A 459 -26.23 18.38 22.72
N VAL A 460 -25.12 18.97 23.18
CA VAL A 460 -24.09 19.51 22.30
C VAL A 460 -23.36 18.38 21.58
N ALA A 461 -22.96 17.32 22.32
CA ALA A 461 -22.29 16.16 21.75
C ALA A 461 -23.15 15.53 20.65
N GLU A 462 -24.44 15.33 20.91
CA GLU A 462 -25.39 14.80 19.93
C GLU A 462 -25.50 15.71 18.70
N ALA A 463 -25.67 17.01 18.88
CA ALA A 463 -25.79 17.94 17.76
C ALA A 463 -24.54 17.91 16.84
N ARG A 464 -23.33 17.85 17.43
CA ARG A 464 -22.07 17.77 16.68
C ARG A 464 -21.94 16.46 15.92
N LEU A 465 -22.24 15.32 16.56
CA LEU A 465 -22.19 14.01 15.92
C LEU A 465 -23.23 13.84 14.84
N ARG A 466 -24.45 14.38 15.02
CA ARG A 466 -25.47 14.38 13.94
C ARG A 466 -24.99 15.20 12.75
N ARG A 467 -24.42 16.39 12.99
CA ARG A 467 -23.86 17.20 11.90
C ARG A 467 -22.74 16.47 11.17
N LEU A 468 -21.86 15.79 11.90
CA LEU A 468 -20.80 14.97 11.31
C LEU A 468 -21.36 13.82 10.46
N ILE A 469 -22.41 13.12 10.91
CA ILE A 469 -23.08 12.07 10.16
C ILE A 469 -23.78 12.61 8.90
N GLU A 470 -24.35 13.84 8.96
CA GLU A 470 -24.87 14.51 7.75
C GLU A 470 -23.77 14.75 6.70
N LEU A 471 -22.55 15.15 7.13
CA LEU A 471 -21.40 15.41 6.26
C LEU A 471 -20.77 14.11 5.75
N LYS A 472 -20.76 13.07 6.58
CA LYS A 472 -20.15 11.75 6.31
C LYS A 472 -21.10 10.62 6.74
N PRO A 473 -22.12 10.26 5.95
CA PRO A 473 -23.15 9.29 6.34
C PRO A 473 -22.63 7.87 6.59
N ASP A 474 -21.51 7.51 5.95
CA ASP A 474 -20.89 6.18 6.04
C ASP A 474 -19.66 6.16 6.96
N ASP A 475 -19.53 7.14 7.86
CA ASP A 475 -18.47 7.14 8.87
C ASP A 475 -18.86 6.30 10.08
N ALA A 476 -18.31 5.08 10.13
CA ALA A 476 -18.59 4.10 11.19
C ALA A 476 -18.28 4.63 12.59
N GLN A 477 -17.22 5.44 12.74
CA GLN A 477 -16.82 5.97 14.04
C GLN A 477 -17.83 6.99 14.57
N SER A 478 -18.30 7.90 13.72
CA SER A 478 -19.31 8.91 14.12
C SER A 478 -20.64 8.28 14.46
N LEU A 479 -21.08 7.28 13.65
CA LEU A 479 -22.29 6.50 13.93
C LEU A 479 -22.18 5.77 15.27
N ASN A 480 -21.03 5.14 15.54
CA ASN A 480 -20.77 4.45 16.79
C ASN A 480 -20.71 5.42 17.98
N ALA A 481 -20.01 6.55 17.85
CA ALA A 481 -19.89 7.55 18.92
C ALA A 481 -21.26 8.10 19.32
N LEU A 482 -22.11 8.46 18.36
CA LEU A 482 -23.46 8.89 18.65
C LEU A 482 -24.30 7.78 19.27
N GLY A 483 -24.22 6.58 18.70
CA GLY A 483 -24.95 5.41 19.19
C GLY A 483 -24.60 5.07 20.63
N TYR A 484 -23.30 5.03 20.95
CA TYR A 484 -22.82 4.78 22.31
C TYR A 484 -23.25 5.88 23.29
N THR A 485 -23.11 7.16 22.91
CA THR A 485 -23.57 8.29 23.74
C THR A 485 -25.07 8.18 24.05
N LEU A 486 -25.90 7.82 23.09
CA LEU A 486 -27.34 7.65 23.31
C LEU A 486 -27.66 6.48 24.24
N VAL A 487 -26.96 5.36 24.08
CA VAL A 487 -27.12 4.14 24.91
C VAL A 487 -26.66 4.37 26.34
N ASP A 488 -25.51 5.01 26.52
CA ASP A 488 -24.90 5.12 27.86
C ASP A 488 -25.41 6.33 28.65
N ARG A 489 -25.65 7.45 27.96
CA ARG A 489 -25.92 8.75 28.61
C ARG A 489 -27.38 9.18 28.54
N THR A 490 -28.26 8.42 27.85
CA THR A 490 -29.67 8.75 27.71
C THR A 490 -30.57 7.51 27.88
N THR A 491 -31.89 7.69 27.75
CA THR A 491 -32.85 6.59 27.72
C THR A 491 -33.15 6.07 26.30
N ARG A 492 -32.50 6.61 25.27
CA ARG A 492 -32.76 6.29 23.85
C ARG A 492 -31.92 5.10 23.36
N ILE A 493 -32.01 3.99 24.08
CA ILE A 493 -31.17 2.81 23.85
C ILE A 493 -31.43 2.19 22.47
N ASP A 494 -32.69 2.09 22.02
CA ASP A 494 -33.02 1.50 20.72
C ASP A 494 -32.50 2.36 19.54
N GLU A 495 -32.59 3.68 19.65
CA GLU A 495 -32.02 4.60 18.65
C GLU A 495 -30.50 4.46 18.58
N GLY A 496 -29.83 4.47 19.75
CA GLY A 496 -28.39 4.28 19.83
C GLY A 496 -27.95 2.94 19.24
N ARG A 497 -28.66 1.84 19.59
CA ARG A 497 -28.41 0.51 19.04
C ARG A 497 -28.54 0.48 17.50
N ALA A 498 -29.56 1.16 16.94
CA ALA A 498 -29.73 1.20 15.49
C ALA A 498 -28.58 1.93 14.77
N LEU A 499 -27.99 2.94 15.40
CA LEU A 499 -26.80 3.64 14.88
C LEU A 499 -25.55 2.75 14.95
N ILE A 500 -25.36 2.06 16.08
CA ILE A 500 -24.24 1.10 16.25
C ILE A 500 -24.40 -0.06 15.26
N GLU A 501 -25.62 -0.53 14.97
CA GLU A 501 -25.85 -1.55 13.96
C GLU A 501 -25.44 -1.10 12.55
N LYS A 502 -25.69 0.15 12.19
CA LYS A 502 -25.18 0.73 10.93
C LYS A 502 -23.66 0.79 10.92
N ALA A 503 -23.03 1.23 12.02
CA ALA A 503 -21.58 1.25 12.15
C ALA A 503 -20.98 -0.16 12.00
N LEU A 504 -21.61 -1.17 12.60
CA LEU A 504 -21.17 -2.55 12.54
C LEU A 504 -21.24 -3.15 11.12
N LYS A 505 -22.21 -2.71 10.30
CA LYS A 505 -22.26 -3.11 8.87
C LYS A 505 -21.10 -2.54 8.07
N LEU A 506 -20.63 -1.34 8.41
CA LEU A 506 -19.49 -0.68 7.76
C LEU A 506 -18.15 -1.23 8.25
N ALA A 507 -18.05 -1.56 9.53
CA ALA A 507 -16.83 -2.09 10.15
C ALA A 507 -17.15 -3.28 11.09
N PRO A 508 -17.38 -4.49 10.54
CA PRO A 508 -17.94 -5.62 11.29
C PRO A 508 -17.00 -6.22 12.35
N ASP A 509 -15.71 -5.96 12.25
CA ASP A 509 -14.70 -6.50 13.17
C ASP A 509 -14.04 -5.42 14.05
N ASP A 510 -14.52 -4.17 14.00
CA ASP A 510 -14.00 -3.12 14.86
C ASP A 510 -14.33 -3.41 16.34
N PRO A 511 -13.32 -3.53 17.22
CA PRO A 511 -13.52 -3.93 18.62
C PRO A 511 -14.35 -2.93 19.42
N PHE A 512 -14.27 -1.65 19.12
CA PHE A 512 -15.01 -0.61 19.83
C PHE A 512 -16.48 -0.58 19.41
N ILE A 513 -16.78 -0.86 18.14
CA ILE A 513 -18.15 -0.97 17.64
C ILE A 513 -18.80 -2.26 18.19
N LEU A 514 -18.04 -3.35 18.24
CA LEU A 514 -18.49 -4.60 18.86
C LEU A 514 -18.78 -4.41 20.35
N ASP A 515 -17.93 -3.68 21.07
CA ASP A 515 -18.13 -3.34 22.49
C ASP A 515 -19.40 -2.51 22.68
N SER A 516 -19.56 -1.45 21.90
CA SER A 516 -20.75 -0.60 21.94
C SER A 516 -22.05 -1.39 21.67
N MET A 517 -22.01 -2.35 20.72
CA MET A 517 -23.16 -3.23 20.47
C MET A 517 -23.45 -4.14 21.67
N GLY A 518 -22.39 -4.73 22.26
CA GLY A 518 -22.51 -5.54 23.46
C GLY A 518 -23.09 -4.75 24.63
N TRP A 519 -22.61 -3.51 24.83
CA TRP A 519 -23.12 -2.62 25.87
C TRP A 519 -24.59 -2.24 25.65
N ALA A 520 -24.99 -1.94 24.41
CA ALA A 520 -26.38 -1.66 24.06
C ALA A 520 -27.30 -2.87 24.37
N LEU A 521 -26.87 -4.07 24.03
CA LEU A 521 -27.61 -5.31 24.31
C LEU A 521 -27.69 -5.58 25.80
N PHE A 522 -26.64 -5.33 26.56
CA PHE A 522 -26.65 -5.42 28.02
C PHE A 522 -27.68 -4.50 28.65
N LYS A 523 -27.73 -3.21 28.22
CA LYS A 523 -28.74 -2.24 28.69
C LYS A 523 -30.17 -2.66 28.35
N LEU A 524 -30.37 -3.45 27.28
CA LEU A 524 -31.66 -4.03 26.90
C LEU A 524 -31.98 -5.36 27.62
N GLY A 525 -31.11 -5.86 28.49
CA GLY A 525 -31.28 -7.15 29.19
C GLY A 525 -31.02 -8.39 28.33
N ARG A 526 -30.42 -8.22 27.12
CA ARG A 526 -30.09 -9.32 26.20
C ARG A 526 -28.68 -9.84 26.46
N TYR A 527 -28.49 -10.44 27.63
CA TYR A 527 -27.15 -10.76 28.19
C TYR A 527 -26.35 -11.75 27.35
N ASP A 528 -26.95 -12.81 26.81
CA ASP A 528 -26.25 -13.82 26.00
C ASP A 528 -25.67 -13.22 24.70
N GLU A 529 -26.43 -12.33 24.08
CA GLU A 529 -25.99 -11.66 22.88
C GLU A 529 -24.92 -10.61 23.21
N ALA A 530 -25.07 -9.88 24.30
CA ALA A 530 -24.09 -8.93 24.81
C ALA A 530 -22.74 -9.63 25.05
N GLU A 531 -22.75 -10.76 25.73
CA GLU A 531 -21.54 -11.56 25.98
C GLU A 531 -20.85 -11.97 24.66
N THR A 532 -21.63 -12.40 23.67
CA THR A 532 -21.08 -12.81 22.36
C THR A 532 -20.31 -11.67 21.69
N TYR A 533 -20.87 -10.46 21.65
CA TYR A 533 -20.22 -9.31 21.05
C TYR A 533 -19.00 -8.86 21.86
N LEU A 534 -19.10 -8.80 23.18
CA LEU A 534 -18.00 -8.37 24.05
C LEU A 534 -16.82 -9.34 24.05
N ARG A 535 -17.08 -10.66 24.01
CA ARG A 535 -16.01 -11.66 23.85
C ARG A 535 -15.28 -11.50 22.53
N ARG A 536 -16.02 -11.25 21.44
CA ARG A 536 -15.43 -10.99 20.13
C ARG A 536 -14.63 -9.68 20.12
N ALA A 537 -15.14 -8.64 20.74
CA ALA A 537 -14.42 -7.37 20.91
C ALA A 537 -13.09 -7.56 21.65
N LEU A 538 -13.13 -8.24 22.80
CA LEU A 538 -11.95 -8.50 23.63
C LEU A 538 -10.92 -9.41 22.93
N ALA A 539 -11.39 -10.39 22.12
CA ALA A 539 -10.51 -11.26 21.34
C ALA A 539 -9.79 -10.48 20.22
N ASN A 540 -10.48 -9.53 19.57
CA ASN A 540 -9.88 -8.69 18.54
C ASN A 540 -8.89 -7.68 19.13
N ARG A 541 -9.21 -7.17 20.34
CA ARG A 541 -8.37 -6.22 21.05
C ARG A 541 -8.55 -6.36 22.56
N PRO A 542 -7.55 -6.83 23.31
CA PRO A 542 -7.52 -6.72 24.76
C PRO A 542 -7.54 -5.25 25.17
N ASP A 543 -8.62 -4.84 25.87
CA ASP A 543 -8.86 -3.47 26.29
C ASP A 543 -9.57 -3.45 27.65
N ALA A 544 -9.21 -2.49 28.49
CA ALA A 544 -9.69 -2.40 29.88
C ALA A 544 -11.19 -2.03 29.98
N GLU A 545 -11.70 -1.20 29.08
CA GLU A 545 -13.10 -0.81 29.03
C GLU A 545 -13.98 -1.97 28.53
N ILE A 546 -13.53 -2.66 27.46
CA ILE A 546 -14.20 -3.86 26.95
C ILE A 546 -14.25 -4.95 28.03
N ALA A 547 -13.17 -5.14 28.78
CA ALA A 547 -13.14 -6.09 29.89
C ALA A 547 -14.04 -5.67 31.05
N ALA A 548 -14.17 -4.38 31.33
CA ALA A 548 -15.11 -3.88 32.32
C ALA A 548 -16.55 -4.22 31.92
N HIS A 549 -16.96 -3.94 30.68
CA HIS A 549 -18.29 -4.25 30.15
C HIS A 549 -18.59 -5.75 30.15
N LEU A 550 -17.65 -6.57 29.64
CA LEU A 550 -17.82 -8.04 29.65
C LEU A 550 -17.95 -8.57 31.07
N GLY A 551 -17.15 -8.10 32.01
CA GLY A 551 -17.23 -8.51 33.39
C GLY A 551 -18.57 -8.13 34.06
N GLU A 552 -19.16 -6.97 33.71
CA GLU A 552 -20.51 -6.60 34.17
C GLU A 552 -21.56 -7.55 33.64
N VAL A 553 -21.49 -7.95 32.37
CA VAL A 553 -22.40 -8.96 31.80
C VAL A 553 -22.26 -10.29 32.56
N LEU A 554 -21.05 -10.80 32.72
CA LEU A 554 -20.77 -12.05 33.45
C LEU A 554 -21.28 -12.00 34.91
N TRP A 555 -21.15 -10.85 35.55
CA TRP A 555 -21.66 -10.67 36.90
C TRP A 555 -23.19 -10.78 36.96
N HIS A 556 -23.88 -10.15 36.01
CA HIS A 556 -25.34 -10.20 35.93
C HIS A 556 -25.89 -11.56 35.52
N THR A 557 -25.16 -12.36 34.75
CA THR A 557 -25.52 -13.73 34.40
C THR A 557 -25.18 -14.75 35.49
N GLY A 558 -24.55 -14.31 36.59
CA GLY A 558 -24.20 -15.15 37.75
C GLY A 558 -22.78 -15.72 37.70
N GLU A 559 -22.00 -15.46 36.66
CA GLU A 559 -20.63 -15.94 36.50
C GLU A 559 -19.60 -15.04 37.23
N ARG A 560 -19.89 -14.79 38.51
CA ARG A 560 -19.17 -13.77 39.30
C ARG A 560 -17.66 -14.02 39.44
N GLU A 561 -17.25 -15.26 39.58
CA GLU A 561 -15.82 -15.58 39.72
C GLU A 561 -15.07 -15.30 38.40
N ARG A 562 -15.66 -15.64 37.27
CA ARG A 562 -15.10 -15.30 35.94
C ARG A 562 -14.99 -13.78 35.71
N ALA A 563 -16.00 -13.02 36.18
CA ALA A 563 -15.93 -11.56 36.10
C ALA A 563 -14.74 -11.00 36.91
N LYS A 564 -14.55 -11.51 38.15
CA LYS A 564 -13.44 -11.11 39.02
C LYS A 564 -12.06 -11.48 38.40
N GLU A 565 -11.94 -12.69 37.89
CA GLU A 565 -10.71 -13.14 37.20
C GLU A 565 -10.38 -12.26 35.99
N LEU A 566 -11.38 -11.97 35.17
CA LEU A 566 -11.21 -11.07 33.99
C LEU A 566 -10.74 -9.68 34.40
N TRP A 567 -11.41 -9.07 35.37
CA TRP A 567 -11.02 -7.74 35.87
C TRP A 567 -9.64 -7.74 36.53
N ALA A 568 -9.30 -8.77 37.29
CA ALA A 568 -8.00 -8.91 37.94
C ALA A 568 -6.86 -9.03 36.90
N ALA A 569 -7.07 -9.88 35.89
CA ALA A 569 -6.12 -10.03 34.81
C ALA A 569 -5.88 -8.69 34.09
N GLN A 570 -6.95 -7.97 33.74
CA GLN A 570 -6.83 -6.70 33.03
C GLN A 570 -6.23 -5.57 33.88
N LEU A 571 -6.45 -5.55 35.21
CA LEU A 571 -5.80 -4.62 36.12
C LEU A 571 -4.29 -4.84 36.23
N THR A 572 -3.78 -6.01 35.91
CA THR A 572 -2.33 -6.25 35.82
C THR A 572 -1.70 -5.48 34.67
N ASP A 573 -2.39 -5.41 33.54
CA ASP A 573 -1.91 -4.70 32.35
C ASP A 573 -2.24 -3.20 32.40
N SER A 574 -3.35 -2.83 33.03
CA SER A 574 -3.88 -1.46 33.08
C SER A 574 -4.32 -1.09 34.52
N PRO A 575 -3.38 -0.93 35.46
CA PRO A 575 -3.70 -0.77 36.90
C PRO A 575 -4.44 0.52 37.24
N ASP A 576 -4.30 1.56 36.43
CA ASP A 576 -4.85 2.90 36.69
C ASP A 576 -6.05 3.24 35.80
N HIS A 577 -6.62 2.26 35.06
CA HIS A 577 -7.71 2.52 34.13
C HIS A 577 -9.00 2.92 34.86
N PRO A 578 -9.54 4.14 34.66
CA PRO A 578 -10.58 4.70 35.52
C PRO A 578 -11.90 3.92 35.45
N VAL A 579 -12.36 3.52 34.25
CA VAL A 579 -13.61 2.79 34.05
C VAL A 579 -13.53 1.40 34.72
N LEU A 580 -12.42 0.68 34.52
CA LEU A 580 -12.22 -0.64 35.12
C LEU A 580 -12.16 -0.56 36.66
N LEU A 581 -11.44 0.45 37.19
CA LEU A 581 -11.38 0.66 38.64
C LEU A 581 -12.75 1.01 39.25
N GLU A 582 -13.54 1.82 38.57
CA GLU A 582 -14.89 2.16 39.00
C GLU A 582 -15.81 0.93 38.97
N THR A 583 -15.76 0.17 37.87
CA THR A 583 -16.53 -1.08 37.75
C THR A 583 -16.20 -2.05 38.88
N VAL A 584 -14.90 -2.33 39.09
CA VAL A 584 -14.47 -3.22 40.16
C VAL A 584 -14.92 -2.73 41.55
N ARG A 585 -14.92 -1.40 41.79
CA ARG A 585 -15.44 -0.85 43.06
C ARG A 585 -16.93 -1.09 43.24
N ARG A 586 -17.75 -0.94 42.20
CA ARG A 586 -19.21 -1.18 42.24
C ARG A 586 -19.54 -2.61 42.61
N PHE A 587 -18.72 -3.59 42.19
CA PHE A 587 -18.98 -5.00 42.38
C PHE A 587 -18.10 -5.66 43.44
N LYS A 588 -17.28 -4.92 44.19
CA LYS A 588 -16.51 -5.42 45.35
C LYS A 588 -17.30 -5.52 46.67
N GLY A 589 -18.63 -5.28 46.63
CA GLY A 589 -19.52 -5.39 47.78
C GLY A 589 -19.83 -6.80 48.23
#